data_a766a5bf04addc129f6054dada9e4e78
#
_entry.id   a766a5bf04addc129f6054dada9e4e78
#
_cell.length_a   1.000
_cell.length_b   1.000
_cell.length_c   1.000
_cell.angle_alpha   90.00
_cell.angle_beta   90.00
_cell.angle_gamma   90.00
#
_symmetry.space_group_name_H-M   'P 1'
#
loop_
_entity.id
_entity.type
_entity.pdbx_description
1 polymer ?
#
loop_
_entity_poly.entity_id
_entity_poly.type
_entity_poly.pdbx_seq_one_letter_code
_entity_poly.pdbx_strand_id
1 'polypeptide(L)'
;MSHNVKISVIMSVYNGEAYLNEAIDSVRAQNLGDFELIVINDCSTDRTREILEQYAARDARVKVHTNEVNLRLPSSLNKAISLAEGKYIARMDADDICLPDRLEKQYAFMEARPDVALSSCRFMTLKNGVISSGGCGGKIDHESIKALLLVTNPILHPGIIAKTEVIRELGYDKSFTCTEDMELWSRFVMAQHTVEILPEYLMIYRLHDKQITETTRERQRGEVIAIQKRYYAAFLEEMSEELANFYINGIYFRDQTDITKFCAFFKWLKAVNQKNGKIAKDALYYAMFEILAEYKRKGVSKAEILKAMRMFGIPFLAKEIPARKKRAALDGRKCIDSAAQIGLKQSGGSIEFPIFSQK
;
A
#
# COMPACT_ATOMS: atom_id res chain seq x y z
N MET A 1 -20.70 -6.38 29.39
CA MET A 1 -19.58 -5.40 29.31
C MET A 1 -19.40 -5.10 27.84
N SER A 2 -19.58 -3.87 27.38
CA SER A 2 -19.32 -3.50 26.00
C SER A 2 -17.80 -3.63 25.78
N HIS A 3 -17.38 -4.62 24.99
CA HIS A 3 -16.00 -4.68 24.53
C HIS A 3 -15.76 -3.41 23.70
N ASN A 4 -14.88 -2.56 24.19
CA ASN A 4 -14.49 -1.36 23.46
C ASN A 4 -13.51 -1.81 22.37
N VAL A 5 -14.04 -2.09 21.18
CA VAL A 5 -13.24 -2.52 20.02
C VAL A 5 -12.31 -1.39 19.61
N LYS A 6 -11.00 -1.61 19.69
CA LYS A 6 -9.99 -0.62 19.29
C LYS A 6 -9.83 -0.55 17.78
N ILE A 7 -9.79 -1.72 17.13
CA ILE A 7 -9.55 -1.86 15.69
C ILE A 7 -10.57 -2.81 15.08
N SER A 8 -11.22 -2.39 14.00
CA SER A 8 -11.93 -3.28 13.09
C SER A 8 -10.99 -3.65 11.94
N VAL A 9 -10.56 -4.90 11.89
CA VAL A 9 -9.84 -5.43 10.72
C VAL A 9 -10.87 -5.78 9.67
N ILE A 10 -10.77 -5.19 8.48
CA ILE A 10 -11.68 -5.46 7.36
C ILE A 10 -11.00 -6.29 6.27
N MET A 11 -11.67 -7.32 5.80
CA MET A 11 -11.22 -8.21 4.75
C MET A 11 -12.35 -8.48 3.76
N SER A 12 -12.07 -8.45 2.47
CA SER A 12 -12.97 -8.95 1.43
C SER A 12 -12.32 -10.14 0.74
N VAL A 13 -13.08 -11.18 0.47
CA VAL A 13 -12.58 -12.39 -0.17
C VAL A 13 -13.53 -12.88 -1.25
N TYR A 14 -12.96 -13.26 -2.40
CA TYR A 14 -13.64 -13.97 -3.48
C TYR A 14 -12.75 -15.11 -3.97
N ASN A 15 -13.20 -16.36 -3.78
CA ASN A 15 -12.47 -17.58 -4.15
C ASN A 15 -11.05 -17.63 -3.55
N GLY A 16 -10.97 -17.50 -2.21
CA GLY A 16 -9.72 -17.38 -1.47
C GLY A 16 -9.26 -18.65 -0.76
N GLU A 17 -9.86 -19.83 -1.01
CA GLU A 17 -9.62 -21.08 -0.25
C GLU A 17 -8.14 -21.42 -0.08
N ALA A 18 -7.28 -21.03 -1.04
CA ALA A 18 -5.88 -21.39 -1.05
C ALA A 18 -5.05 -20.75 0.08
N TYR A 19 -5.38 -19.51 0.49
CA TYR A 19 -4.55 -18.73 1.42
C TYR A 19 -5.32 -18.20 2.62
N LEU A 20 -6.65 -18.30 2.60
CA LEU A 20 -7.53 -17.70 3.60
C LEU A 20 -7.24 -18.15 5.04
N ASN A 21 -6.89 -19.43 5.23
CA ASN A 21 -6.53 -19.94 6.56
C ASN A 21 -5.32 -19.19 7.14
N GLU A 22 -4.24 -19.07 6.37
CA GLU A 22 -3.03 -18.36 6.81
C GLU A 22 -3.34 -16.89 7.11
N ALA A 23 -4.12 -16.23 6.25
CA ALA A 23 -4.50 -14.83 6.41
C ALA A 23 -5.29 -14.62 7.71
N ILE A 24 -6.36 -15.40 7.95
CA ILE A 24 -7.19 -15.27 9.16
C ILE A 24 -6.38 -15.62 10.42
N ASP A 25 -5.61 -16.70 10.40
CA ASP A 25 -4.80 -17.12 11.56
C ASP A 25 -3.76 -16.05 11.93
N SER A 26 -3.17 -15.36 10.94
CA SER A 26 -2.24 -14.26 11.18
C SER A 26 -2.89 -13.06 11.88
N VAL A 27 -4.16 -12.77 11.58
CA VAL A 27 -4.93 -11.72 12.26
C VAL A 27 -5.33 -12.18 13.66
N ARG A 28 -5.79 -13.41 13.82
CA ARG A 28 -6.18 -13.96 15.13
C ARG A 28 -5.03 -14.03 16.13
N ALA A 29 -3.81 -14.22 15.63
CA ALA A 29 -2.57 -14.30 16.42
C ALA A 29 -1.96 -12.93 16.77
N GLN A 30 -2.63 -11.81 16.52
CA GLN A 30 -2.13 -10.49 16.87
C GLN A 30 -1.99 -10.31 18.38
N ASN A 31 -0.92 -9.59 18.80
CA ASN A 31 -0.66 -9.30 20.23
C ASN A 31 -1.74 -8.39 20.83
N LEU A 32 -2.31 -7.47 20.06
CA LEU A 32 -3.47 -6.69 20.46
C LEU A 32 -4.72 -7.55 20.37
N GLY A 33 -5.39 -7.80 21.50
CA GLY A 33 -6.61 -8.64 21.58
C GLY A 33 -7.92 -7.90 21.31
N ASP A 34 -7.95 -6.58 21.50
CA ASP A 34 -9.16 -5.72 21.42
C ASP A 34 -9.48 -5.35 19.97
N PHE A 35 -9.72 -6.33 19.11
CA PHE A 35 -10.11 -6.13 17.72
C PHE A 35 -11.30 -7.03 17.35
N GLU A 36 -11.95 -6.68 16.25
CA GLU A 36 -12.83 -7.53 15.48
C GLU A 36 -12.28 -7.75 14.08
N LEU A 37 -12.58 -8.90 13.47
CA LEU A 37 -12.27 -9.20 12.06
C LEU A 37 -13.57 -9.34 11.29
N ILE A 38 -13.88 -8.36 10.46
CA ILE A 38 -15.05 -8.34 9.60
C ILE A 38 -14.67 -8.85 8.21
N VAL A 39 -15.17 -10.03 7.84
CA VAL A 39 -14.89 -10.65 6.55
C VAL A 39 -16.12 -10.60 5.68
N ILE A 40 -16.00 -10.01 4.51
CA ILE A 40 -17.04 -10.03 3.47
C ILE A 40 -16.68 -11.12 2.46
N ASN A 41 -17.44 -12.21 2.47
CA ASN A 41 -17.40 -13.21 1.41
C ASN A 41 -18.20 -12.68 0.19
N ASP A 42 -17.49 -12.33 -0.87
CA ASP A 42 -18.07 -11.69 -2.05
C ASP A 42 -18.63 -12.70 -3.05
N CYS A 43 -19.54 -13.57 -2.57
CA CYS A 43 -20.22 -14.61 -3.36
C CYS A 43 -19.23 -15.67 -3.92
N SER A 44 -18.30 -16.18 -3.08
CA SER A 44 -17.35 -17.23 -3.48
C SER A 44 -18.04 -18.53 -3.84
N THR A 45 -17.45 -19.25 -4.81
CA THR A 45 -17.95 -20.53 -5.36
C THR A 45 -17.08 -21.74 -4.98
N ASP A 46 -15.92 -21.47 -4.32
CA ASP A 46 -15.01 -22.47 -3.76
C ASP A 46 -15.30 -22.73 -2.28
N ARG A 47 -14.39 -23.35 -1.55
CA ARG A 47 -14.53 -23.65 -0.11
C ARG A 47 -14.38 -22.45 0.82
N THR A 48 -14.25 -21.23 0.28
CA THR A 48 -14.10 -20.00 1.09
C THR A 48 -15.18 -19.88 2.15
N ARG A 49 -16.46 -20.12 1.78
CA ARG A 49 -17.58 -20.00 2.71
C ARG A 49 -17.47 -20.98 3.87
N GLU A 50 -17.15 -22.25 3.59
CA GLU A 50 -16.99 -23.31 4.59
C GLU A 50 -15.88 -22.95 5.59
N ILE A 51 -14.74 -22.46 5.09
CA ILE A 51 -13.61 -22.00 5.91
C ILE A 51 -14.04 -20.87 6.84
N LEU A 52 -14.71 -19.85 6.32
CA LEU A 52 -15.16 -18.69 7.09
C LEU A 52 -16.15 -19.07 8.20
N GLU A 53 -17.12 -19.95 7.92
CA GLU A 53 -18.09 -20.44 8.90
C GLU A 53 -17.39 -21.18 10.05
N GLN A 54 -16.33 -21.96 9.76
CA GLN A 54 -15.52 -22.64 10.78
C GLN A 54 -14.78 -21.64 11.69
N TYR A 55 -14.23 -20.55 11.15
CA TYR A 55 -13.56 -19.53 11.95
C TYR A 55 -14.55 -18.74 12.81
N ALA A 56 -15.68 -18.34 12.27
CA ALA A 56 -16.73 -17.62 13.00
C ALA A 56 -17.28 -18.45 14.18
N ALA A 57 -17.38 -19.78 14.02
CA ALA A 57 -17.82 -20.68 15.08
C ALA A 57 -16.78 -20.83 16.22
N ARG A 58 -15.48 -20.61 15.95
CA ARG A 58 -14.37 -20.81 16.91
C ARG A 58 -13.90 -19.54 17.59
N ASP A 59 -14.12 -18.38 16.99
CA ASP A 59 -13.60 -17.10 17.49
C ASP A 59 -14.66 -16.00 17.28
N ALA A 60 -15.25 -15.54 18.38
CA ALA A 60 -16.31 -14.53 18.37
C ALA A 60 -15.88 -13.17 17.81
N ARG A 61 -14.56 -12.93 17.68
CA ARG A 61 -14.03 -11.73 17.04
C ARG A 61 -14.19 -11.78 15.52
N VAL A 62 -14.37 -12.95 14.92
CA VAL A 62 -14.51 -13.13 13.47
C VAL A 62 -15.99 -13.02 13.08
N LYS A 63 -16.34 -11.92 12.43
CA LYS A 63 -17.69 -11.60 11.95
C LYS A 63 -17.75 -11.80 10.44
N VAL A 64 -18.53 -12.75 9.96
CA VAL A 64 -18.62 -13.11 8.53
C VAL A 64 -19.93 -12.62 7.93
N HIS A 65 -19.84 -11.95 6.79
CA HIS A 65 -20.99 -11.53 6.00
C HIS A 65 -20.83 -11.99 4.54
N THR A 66 -21.84 -12.61 4.00
CA THR A 66 -21.84 -13.07 2.59
C THR A 66 -22.69 -12.16 1.71
N ASN A 67 -22.17 -11.79 0.55
CA ASN A 67 -22.91 -11.09 -0.47
C ASN A 67 -23.69 -12.11 -1.33
N GLU A 68 -24.89 -11.75 -1.76
CA GLU A 68 -25.72 -12.59 -2.64
C GLU A 68 -25.16 -12.68 -4.06
N VAL A 69 -24.47 -11.62 -4.50
CA VAL A 69 -23.79 -11.52 -5.80
C VAL A 69 -22.38 -10.95 -5.60
N ASN A 70 -21.49 -11.17 -6.55
CA ASN A 70 -20.15 -10.57 -6.52
C ASN A 70 -20.24 -9.06 -6.76
N LEU A 71 -20.02 -8.27 -5.70
CA LEU A 71 -20.07 -6.80 -5.69
C LEU A 71 -18.73 -6.15 -6.01
N ARG A 72 -17.66 -6.95 -6.15
CA ARG A 72 -16.27 -6.52 -6.29
C ARG A 72 -15.70 -5.83 -5.05
N LEU A 73 -14.36 -5.73 -5.03
CA LEU A 73 -13.59 -5.30 -3.87
C LEU A 73 -14.05 -3.96 -3.26
N PRO A 74 -14.22 -2.85 -4.03
CA PRO A 74 -14.59 -1.55 -3.43
C PRO A 74 -15.94 -1.59 -2.70
N SER A 75 -16.93 -2.27 -3.27
CA SER A 75 -18.27 -2.36 -2.66
C SER A 75 -18.26 -3.23 -1.40
N SER A 76 -17.54 -4.34 -1.43
CA SER A 76 -17.40 -5.24 -0.30
C SER A 76 -16.60 -4.59 0.84
N LEU A 77 -15.54 -3.81 0.54
CA LEU A 77 -14.83 -3.03 1.55
C LEU A 77 -15.72 -1.93 2.16
N ASN A 78 -16.51 -1.21 1.36
CA ASN A 78 -17.47 -0.23 1.87
C ASN A 78 -18.51 -0.87 2.81
N LYS A 79 -18.99 -2.08 2.49
CA LYS A 79 -19.86 -2.85 3.38
C LYS A 79 -19.16 -3.16 4.70
N ALA A 80 -17.91 -3.62 4.67
CA ALA A 80 -17.14 -3.88 5.88
C ALA A 80 -16.91 -2.60 6.71
N ILE A 81 -16.59 -1.47 6.07
CA ILE A 81 -16.44 -0.16 6.70
C ILE A 81 -17.74 0.27 7.42
N SER A 82 -18.91 0.03 6.81
CA SER A 82 -20.19 0.39 7.43
C SER A 82 -20.51 -0.42 8.68
N LEU A 83 -19.98 -1.65 8.79
CA LEU A 83 -20.17 -2.57 9.91
C LEU A 83 -19.14 -2.40 11.03
N ALA A 84 -18.05 -1.67 10.78
CA ALA A 84 -16.93 -1.51 11.71
C ALA A 84 -17.34 -0.75 12.98
N GLU A 85 -16.96 -1.26 14.17
CA GLU A 85 -17.23 -0.66 15.48
C GLU A 85 -15.97 -0.04 16.11
N GLY A 86 -14.78 -0.39 15.60
CA GLY A 86 -13.50 0.06 16.13
C GLY A 86 -13.22 1.55 15.90
N LYS A 87 -12.43 2.14 16.80
CA LYS A 87 -11.92 3.51 16.65
C LYS A 87 -11.12 3.68 15.36
N TYR A 88 -10.41 2.62 14.97
CA TYR A 88 -9.64 2.55 13.74
C TYR A 88 -10.09 1.37 12.88
N ILE A 89 -9.93 1.50 11.58
CA ILE A 89 -10.09 0.42 10.62
C ILE A 89 -8.71 0.03 10.08
N ALA A 90 -8.32 -1.23 10.23
CA ALA A 90 -7.17 -1.82 9.55
C ALA A 90 -7.66 -2.69 8.39
N ARG A 91 -6.97 -2.64 7.25
CA ARG A 91 -7.32 -3.46 6.08
C ARG A 91 -6.38 -4.67 5.97
N MET A 92 -6.90 -5.79 5.46
CA MET A 92 -6.16 -7.02 5.21
C MET A 92 -6.65 -7.69 3.93
N ASP A 93 -5.74 -8.25 3.12
CA ASP A 93 -6.10 -9.13 2.02
C ASP A 93 -6.19 -10.59 2.49
N ALA A 94 -7.01 -11.37 1.80
CA ALA A 94 -7.26 -12.77 2.13
C ALA A 94 -6.13 -13.72 1.72
N ASP A 95 -5.07 -13.21 1.09
CA ASP A 95 -3.89 -13.94 0.62
C ASP A 95 -2.58 -13.46 1.25
N ASP A 96 -2.63 -12.42 2.09
CA ASP A 96 -1.48 -11.83 2.79
C ASP A 96 -1.32 -12.35 4.23
N ILE A 97 -0.24 -11.95 4.90
CA ILE A 97 0.05 -12.34 6.29
C ILE A 97 0.41 -11.10 7.12
N CYS A 98 -0.27 -10.93 8.26
CA CYS A 98 0.10 -9.95 9.29
C CYS A 98 1.24 -10.46 10.16
N LEU A 99 2.24 -9.64 10.49
CA LEU A 99 3.15 -9.95 11.58
C LEU A 99 2.46 -9.77 12.95
N PRO A 100 2.85 -10.52 13.98
CA PRO A 100 2.11 -10.57 15.26
C PRO A 100 1.93 -9.23 15.98
N ASP A 101 2.83 -8.29 15.78
CA ASP A 101 2.86 -6.98 16.43
C ASP A 101 2.25 -5.85 15.60
N ARG A 102 1.67 -6.17 14.42
CA ARG A 102 1.14 -5.16 13.50
C ARG A 102 0.08 -4.27 14.15
N LEU A 103 -1.00 -4.87 14.67
CA LEU A 103 -2.12 -4.09 15.20
C LEU A 103 -1.71 -3.28 16.42
N GLU A 104 -0.89 -3.83 17.30
CA GLU A 104 -0.37 -3.15 18.48
C GLU A 104 0.45 -1.91 18.10
N LYS A 105 1.42 -2.07 17.18
CA LYS A 105 2.31 -0.98 16.75
C LYS A 105 1.56 0.12 15.97
N GLN A 106 0.67 -0.29 15.06
CA GLN A 106 -0.12 0.68 14.31
C GLN A 106 -1.12 1.41 15.23
N TYR A 107 -1.74 0.73 16.19
CA TYR A 107 -2.60 1.37 17.19
C TYR A 107 -1.83 2.40 18.02
N ALA A 108 -0.69 2.00 18.59
CA ALA A 108 0.16 2.88 19.38
C ALA A 108 0.62 4.12 18.58
N PHE A 109 0.96 3.93 17.31
CA PHE A 109 1.32 5.04 16.43
C PHE A 109 0.16 6.01 16.22
N MET A 110 -1.05 5.52 15.91
CA MET A 110 -2.23 6.36 15.68
C MET A 110 -2.66 7.11 16.95
N GLU A 111 -2.52 6.50 18.14
CA GLU A 111 -2.79 7.16 19.42
C GLU A 111 -1.76 8.26 19.74
N ALA A 112 -0.49 8.03 19.40
CA ALA A 112 0.58 9.02 19.61
C ALA A 112 0.55 10.17 18.60
N ARG A 113 -0.15 10.00 17.47
CA ARG A 113 -0.22 10.96 16.36
C ARG A 113 -1.68 11.23 15.97
N PRO A 114 -2.43 11.97 16.81
CA PRO A 114 -3.83 12.27 16.55
C PRO A 114 -4.06 13.14 15.30
N ASP A 115 -3.03 13.78 14.76
CA ASP A 115 -3.03 14.51 13.51
C ASP A 115 -3.04 13.60 12.29
N VAL A 116 -2.59 12.34 12.40
CA VAL A 116 -2.57 11.36 11.30
C VAL A 116 -3.96 10.73 11.14
N ALA A 117 -4.50 10.77 9.93
CA ALA A 117 -5.79 10.17 9.59
C ALA A 117 -5.66 8.75 9.04
N LEU A 118 -4.57 8.49 8.33
CA LEU A 118 -4.25 7.19 7.76
C LEU A 118 -2.75 6.90 7.90
N SER A 119 -2.43 5.70 8.32
CA SER A 119 -1.06 5.18 8.29
C SER A 119 -1.00 3.86 7.51
N SER A 120 0.16 3.56 6.94
CA SER A 120 0.49 2.24 6.41
C SER A 120 1.79 1.77 7.05
N CYS A 121 2.25 0.59 6.68
CA CYS A 121 3.49 0.01 7.16
C CYS A 121 4.36 -0.49 6.00
N ARG A 122 5.58 -0.89 6.31
CA ARG A 122 6.44 -1.58 5.37
C ARG A 122 6.05 -3.06 5.29
N PHE A 123 6.44 -3.68 4.18
CA PHE A 123 6.10 -5.07 3.93
C PHE A 123 7.28 -5.84 3.34
N MET A 124 7.26 -7.13 3.55
CA MET A 124 8.06 -8.11 2.84
C MET A 124 7.21 -8.70 1.72
N THR A 125 7.83 -9.12 0.63
CA THR A 125 7.16 -9.89 -0.41
C THR A 125 7.49 -11.38 -0.26
N LEU A 126 6.49 -12.23 -0.48
CA LEU A 126 6.64 -13.68 -0.52
C LEU A 126 6.30 -14.17 -1.92
N LYS A 127 7.30 -14.70 -2.65
CA LYS A 127 7.12 -15.28 -3.98
C LYS A 127 7.83 -16.62 -4.05
N ASN A 128 7.10 -17.69 -4.39
CA ASN A 128 7.66 -19.04 -4.53
C ASN A 128 8.50 -19.48 -3.32
N GLY A 129 8.04 -19.18 -2.11
CA GLY A 129 8.77 -19.50 -0.88
C GLY A 129 9.95 -18.58 -0.55
N VAL A 130 10.22 -17.55 -1.35
CA VAL A 130 11.32 -16.60 -1.12
C VAL A 130 10.78 -15.28 -0.58
N ILE A 131 11.35 -14.83 0.55
CA ILE A 131 11.04 -13.54 1.14
C ILE A 131 12.05 -12.50 0.70
N SER A 132 11.55 -11.30 0.34
CA SER A 132 12.34 -10.12 -0.02
C SER A 132 11.74 -8.87 0.61
N SER A 133 12.53 -7.82 0.79
CA SER A 133 12.00 -6.53 1.20
C SER A 133 11.15 -5.89 0.09
N GLY A 134 9.97 -5.40 0.44
CA GLY A 134 9.08 -4.68 -0.46
C GLY A 134 8.92 -3.20 -0.09
N GLY A 135 8.47 -2.39 -1.04
CA GLY A 135 8.13 -0.98 -0.84
C GLY A 135 9.31 -0.01 -0.81
N CYS A 136 9.02 1.24 -0.48
CA CYS A 136 10.00 2.31 -0.35
C CYS A 136 10.67 2.26 1.03
N GLY A 137 11.97 2.59 1.11
CA GLY A 137 12.74 2.54 2.35
C GLY A 137 12.49 3.71 3.30
N GLY A 138 12.52 3.43 4.62
CA GLY A 138 12.46 4.44 5.69
C GLY A 138 11.05 4.91 6.07
N LYS A 139 10.98 5.84 7.05
CA LYS A 139 9.74 6.57 7.37
C LYS A 139 9.40 7.48 6.19
N ILE A 140 8.16 7.43 5.74
CA ILE A 140 7.67 8.29 4.67
C ILE A 140 6.58 9.18 5.26
N ASP A 141 6.88 10.47 5.33
CA ASP A 141 5.98 11.50 5.83
C ASP A 141 4.94 11.93 4.80
N HIS A 142 3.97 12.72 5.26
CA HIS A 142 2.88 13.22 4.44
C HIS A 142 3.34 13.96 3.18
N GLU A 143 4.32 14.85 3.28
CA GLU A 143 4.82 15.61 2.12
C GLU A 143 5.48 14.71 1.07
N SER A 144 6.22 13.68 1.53
CA SER A 144 6.80 12.67 0.64
C SER A 144 5.72 11.83 -0.05
N ILE A 145 4.65 11.42 0.67
CA ILE A 145 3.51 10.69 0.10
C ILE A 145 2.79 11.54 -0.93
N LYS A 146 2.52 12.80 -0.61
CA LYS A 146 1.90 13.77 -1.51
C LYS A 146 2.69 13.91 -2.82
N ALA A 147 4.01 13.96 -2.75
CA ALA A 147 4.87 14.02 -3.93
C ALA A 147 4.94 12.66 -4.68
N LEU A 148 5.01 11.54 -3.95
CA LEU A 148 5.05 10.20 -4.54
C LEU A 148 3.76 9.84 -5.27
N LEU A 149 2.59 10.26 -4.78
CA LEU A 149 1.31 10.07 -5.46
C LEU A 149 1.23 10.75 -6.82
N LEU A 150 2.10 11.73 -7.11
CA LEU A 150 2.26 12.27 -8.47
C LEU A 150 2.83 11.25 -9.45
N VAL A 151 3.50 10.20 -8.99
CA VAL A 151 4.32 9.33 -9.88
C VAL A 151 4.15 7.83 -9.63
N THR A 152 3.52 7.45 -8.54
CA THR A 152 3.32 6.04 -8.16
C THR A 152 2.26 5.94 -7.05
N ASN A 153 1.85 4.70 -6.72
CA ASN A 153 1.12 4.41 -5.48
C ASN A 153 2.12 3.96 -4.40
N PRO A 154 2.44 4.80 -3.39
CA PRO A 154 3.44 4.45 -2.37
C PRO A 154 2.88 3.66 -1.19
N ILE A 155 1.55 3.54 -1.07
CA ILE A 155 0.87 3.01 0.11
C ILE A 155 0.46 1.55 -0.14
N LEU A 156 0.90 0.65 0.73
CA LEU A 156 0.46 -0.74 0.70
C LEU A 156 -0.99 -0.83 1.18
N HIS A 157 -1.90 -1.23 0.31
CA HIS A 157 -3.33 -1.32 0.62
C HIS A 157 -3.64 -2.28 1.79
N PRO A 158 -3.15 -3.54 1.83
CA PRO A 158 -3.39 -4.44 2.98
C PRO A 158 -2.67 -4.02 4.27
N GLY A 159 -1.78 -3.03 4.21
CA GLY A 159 -1.00 -2.55 5.36
C GLY A 159 -1.59 -1.33 6.06
N ILE A 160 -2.71 -0.79 5.62
CA ILE A 160 -3.25 0.44 6.18
C ILE A 160 -3.95 0.25 7.54
N ILE A 161 -3.92 1.33 8.31
CA ILE A 161 -4.82 1.64 9.41
C ILE A 161 -5.28 3.09 9.26
N ALA A 162 -6.59 3.36 9.44
CA ALA A 162 -7.17 4.69 9.29
C ALA A 162 -8.17 4.99 10.41
N LYS A 163 -8.41 6.26 10.69
CA LYS A 163 -9.52 6.68 11.54
C LYS A 163 -10.83 6.25 10.92
N THR A 164 -11.66 5.55 11.68
CA THR A 164 -12.94 5.02 11.21
C THR A 164 -13.85 6.13 10.68
N GLU A 165 -13.89 7.28 11.34
CA GLU A 165 -14.69 8.43 10.91
C GLU A 165 -14.29 8.93 9.52
N VAL A 166 -12.98 9.06 9.26
CA VAL A 166 -12.46 9.60 7.99
C VAL A 166 -12.64 8.62 6.84
N ILE A 167 -12.29 7.34 7.04
CA ILE A 167 -12.44 6.34 5.97
C ILE A 167 -13.92 6.03 5.67
N ARG A 168 -14.80 6.20 6.66
CA ARG A 168 -16.25 6.07 6.48
C ARG A 168 -16.84 7.22 5.68
N GLU A 169 -16.37 8.45 5.92
CA GLU A 169 -16.77 9.64 5.16
C GLU A 169 -16.34 9.55 3.70
N LEU A 170 -15.07 9.22 3.46
CA LEU A 170 -14.51 9.16 2.12
C LEU A 170 -15.01 7.94 1.34
N GLY A 171 -15.02 6.77 1.93
CA GLY A 171 -15.37 5.50 1.30
C GLY A 171 -14.56 5.18 0.04
N TYR A 172 -14.67 3.96 -0.47
CA TYR A 172 -14.12 3.59 -1.78
C TYR A 172 -15.05 4.01 -2.91
N ASP A 173 -14.53 4.62 -3.96
CA ASP A 173 -15.29 4.91 -5.17
C ASP A 173 -15.45 3.61 -6.00
N LYS A 174 -16.69 3.15 -6.14
CA LYS A 174 -17.03 1.88 -6.82
C LYS A 174 -16.75 1.90 -8.33
N SER A 175 -16.52 3.06 -8.92
CA SER A 175 -16.15 3.20 -10.33
C SER A 175 -14.70 2.81 -10.60
N PHE A 176 -13.83 2.84 -9.58
CA PHE A 176 -12.44 2.39 -9.64
C PHE A 176 -12.34 0.98 -9.08
N THR A 177 -12.06 0.01 -9.94
CA THR A 177 -12.08 -1.42 -9.56
C THR A 177 -10.72 -2.09 -9.61
N CYS A 178 -9.69 -1.36 -10.06
CA CYS A 178 -8.32 -1.83 -10.18
C CYS A 178 -7.29 -0.86 -9.56
N THR A 179 -7.75 0.31 -9.13
CA THR A 179 -6.93 1.39 -8.55
C THR A 179 -7.73 2.13 -7.45
N GLU A 180 -8.68 1.45 -6.85
CA GLU A 180 -9.56 1.96 -5.78
C GLU A 180 -8.76 2.50 -4.59
N ASP A 181 -7.62 1.90 -4.32
CA ASP A 181 -6.70 2.27 -3.27
C ASP A 181 -6.00 3.61 -3.58
N MET A 182 -5.38 3.74 -4.75
CA MET A 182 -4.74 4.99 -5.20
C MET A 182 -5.76 6.13 -5.29
N GLU A 183 -6.96 5.84 -5.74
CA GLU A 183 -8.07 6.80 -5.80
C GLU A 183 -8.38 7.32 -4.40
N LEU A 184 -8.57 6.42 -3.44
CA LEU A 184 -8.86 6.78 -2.06
C LEU A 184 -7.72 7.58 -1.42
N TRP A 185 -6.45 7.16 -1.59
CA TRP A 185 -5.29 7.91 -1.07
C TRP A 185 -5.19 9.31 -1.63
N SER A 186 -5.49 9.47 -2.93
CA SER A 186 -5.52 10.79 -3.55
C SER A 186 -6.55 11.70 -2.89
N ARG A 187 -7.75 11.18 -2.55
CA ARG A 187 -8.79 11.95 -1.83
C ARG A 187 -8.40 12.26 -0.40
N PHE A 188 -7.77 11.32 0.34
CA PHE A 188 -7.22 11.63 1.67
C PHE A 188 -6.29 12.85 1.62
N VAL A 189 -5.35 12.87 0.69
CA VAL A 189 -4.37 13.96 0.56
C VAL A 189 -5.01 15.25 0.04
N MET A 190 -5.93 15.19 -0.92
CA MET A 190 -6.66 16.36 -1.42
C MET A 190 -7.56 17.00 -0.36
N ALA A 191 -8.15 16.19 0.52
CA ALA A 191 -8.92 16.64 1.69
C ALA A 191 -8.04 17.11 2.87
N GLN A 192 -6.71 17.20 2.66
CA GLN A 192 -5.71 17.65 3.65
C GLN A 192 -5.59 16.74 4.89
N HIS A 193 -6.00 15.50 4.80
CA HIS A 193 -5.74 14.52 5.84
C HIS A 193 -4.28 14.08 5.82
N THR A 194 -3.64 14.06 7.00
CA THR A 194 -2.26 13.60 7.14
C THR A 194 -2.18 12.09 6.95
N VAL A 195 -1.27 11.67 6.08
CA VAL A 195 -0.98 10.26 5.77
C VAL A 195 0.51 9.99 6.01
N GLU A 196 0.86 8.90 6.71
CA GLU A 196 2.26 8.53 6.98
C GLU A 196 2.48 7.01 6.82
N ILE A 197 3.72 6.59 6.56
CA ILE A 197 4.10 5.17 6.52
C ILE A 197 5.10 4.89 7.63
N LEU A 198 4.78 3.93 8.50
CA LEU A 198 5.69 3.46 9.55
C LEU A 198 6.90 2.75 8.92
N PRO A 199 8.11 2.99 9.45
CA PRO A 199 9.33 2.37 8.93
C PRO A 199 9.54 0.93 9.42
N GLU A 200 8.45 0.21 9.72
CA GLU A 200 8.48 -1.13 10.29
C GLU A 200 7.86 -2.14 9.33
N TYR A 201 8.47 -3.32 9.24
CA TYR A 201 7.93 -4.44 8.49
C TYR A 201 6.86 -5.12 9.33
N LEU A 202 5.60 -4.97 8.95
CA LEU A 202 4.44 -5.49 9.69
C LEU A 202 3.54 -6.40 8.84
N MET A 203 3.89 -6.57 7.57
CA MET A 203 3.12 -7.36 6.59
C MET A 203 4.03 -8.20 5.71
N ILE A 204 3.53 -9.36 5.29
CA ILE A 204 4.07 -10.13 4.18
C ILE A 204 3.02 -10.11 3.06
N TYR A 205 3.38 -9.49 1.95
CA TYR A 205 2.57 -9.40 0.74
C TYR A 205 2.91 -10.59 -0.16
N ARG A 206 1.91 -11.43 -0.42
CA ARG A 206 2.09 -12.62 -1.26
C ARG A 206 2.00 -12.25 -2.73
N LEU A 207 2.91 -12.80 -3.54
CA LEU A 207 2.92 -12.62 -5.00
C LEU A 207 2.57 -13.95 -5.67
N HIS A 208 1.46 -13.97 -6.44
CA HIS A 208 1.02 -15.13 -7.23
C HIS A 208 0.29 -14.69 -8.50
N ASP A 209 0.16 -15.59 -9.47
CA ASP A 209 -0.31 -15.29 -10.83
C ASP A 209 -1.82 -14.94 -10.93
N LYS A 210 -2.59 -15.20 -9.87
CA LYS A 210 -4.04 -14.93 -9.85
C LYS A 210 -4.40 -13.53 -9.29
N GLN A 211 -3.41 -12.69 -9.00
CA GLN A 211 -3.67 -11.34 -8.47
C GLN A 211 -4.33 -10.44 -9.52
N ILE A 212 -5.25 -9.59 -9.07
CA ILE A 212 -6.00 -8.64 -9.91
C ILE A 212 -5.08 -7.76 -10.76
N THR A 213 -3.93 -7.35 -10.20
CA THR A 213 -2.95 -6.47 -10.84
C THR A 213 -2.41 -7.02 -12.17
N GLU A 214 -2.30 -8.34 -12.31
CA GLU A 214 -1.73 -8.95 -13.53
C GLU A 214 -2.75 -9.03 -14.68
N THR A 215 -4.05 -9.07 -14.37
CA THR A 215 -5.11 -9.37 -15.36
C THR A 215 -5.85 -8.13 -15.88
N THR A 216 -5.60 -6.94 -15.30
CA THR A 216 -6.45 -5.74 -15.52
C THR A 216 -5.70 -4.51 -16.01
N ARG A 217 -4.52 -4.67 -16.62
CA ARG A 217 -3.56 -3.58 -16.94
C ARG A 217 -4.14 -2.45 -17.80
N GLU A 218 -4.95 -2.75 -18.81
CA GLU A 218 -5.56 -1.73 -19.67
C GLU A 218 -6.58 -0.86 -18.91
N ARG A 219 -7.40 -1.51 -18.07
CA ARG A 219 -8.35 -0.79 -17.21
C ARG A 219 -7.61 0.09 -16.20
N GLN A 220 -6.56 -0.43 -15.58
CA GLN A 220 -5.71 0.36 -14.67
C GLN A 220 -5.15 1.62 -15.33
N ARG A 221 -4.77 1.55 -16.61
CA ARG A 221 -4.27 2.73 -17.34
C ARG A 221 -5.30 3.86 -17.38
N GLY A 222 -6.54 3.54 -17.76
CA GLY A 222 -7.63 4.51 -17.81
C GLY A 222 -7.95 5.12 -16.44
N GLU A 223 -8.05 4.25 -15.42
CA GLU A 223 -8.32 4.67 -14.05
C GLU A 223 -7.20 5.55 -13.48
N VAL A 224 -5.93 5.17 -13.67
CA VAL A 224 -4.77 5.98 -13.24
C VAL A 224 -4.77 7.36 -13.91
N ILE A 225 -5.05 7.46 -15.20
CA ILE A 225 -5.14 8.75 -15.90
C ILE A 225 -6.22 9.63 -15.27
N ALA A 226 -7.40 9.08 -15.00
CA ALA A 226 -8.50 9.81 -14.39
C ALA A 226 -8.14 10.33 -12.98
N ILE A 227 -7.51 9.50 -12.14
CA ILE A 227 -7.02 9.89 -10.81
C ILE A 227 -5.99 11.00 -10.95
N GLN A 228 -5.01 10.83 -11.81
CA GLN A 228 -3.88 11.77 -11.95
C GLN A 228 -4.32 13.12 -12.51
N LYS A 229 -5.24 13.15 -13.47
CA LYS A 229 -5.79 14.43 -13.95
C LYS A 229 -6.38 15.24 -12.80
N ARG A 230 -7.18 14.63 -11.92
CA ARG A 230 -7.75 15.29 -10.73
C ARG A 230 -6.64 15.72 -9.75
N TYR A 231 -5.68 14.85 -9.48
CA TYR A 231 -4.61 15.09 -8.51
C TYR A 231 -3.68 16.22 -8.97
N TYR A 232 -3.28 16.23 -10.25
CA TYR A 232 -2.47 17.30 -10.82
C TYR A 232 -3.22 18.65 -10.84
N ALA A 233 -4.50 18.67 -11.21
CA ALA A 233 -5.31 19.87 -11.17
C ALA A 233 -5.41 20.46 -9.74
N ALA A 234 -5.46 19.61 -8.70
CA ALA A 234 -5.53 20.07 -7.31
C ALA A 234 -4.24 20.69 -6.80
N PHE A 235 -3.08 20.15 -7.17
CA PHE A 235 -1.79 20.56 -6.61
C PHE A 235 -0.86 21.32 -7.56
N LEU A 236 -1.05 21.18 -8.86
CA LEU A 236 -0.17 21.73 -9.87
C LEU A 236 -0.97 22.53 -10.92
N GLU A 237 -1.11 21.99 -12.10
CA GLU A 237 -1.97 22.50 -13.15
C GLU A 237 -2.49 21.33 -14.01
N GLU A 238 -3.49 21.58 -14.83
CA GLU A 238 -4.08 20.55 -15.68
C GLU A 238 -3.06 19.97 -16.65
N MET A 239 -3.09 18.65 -16.78
CA MET A 239 -2.15 17.92 -17.62
C MET A 239 -2.64 17.88 -19.07
N SER A 240 -1.77 18.28 -20.03
CA SER A 240 -2.08 18.11 -21.45
C SER A 240 -2.20 16.62 -21.80
N GLU A 241 -2.90 16.32 -22.90
CA GLU A 241 -3.07 14.95 -23.38
C GLU A 241 -1.72 14.27 -23.70
N GLU A 242 -0.81 14.98 -24.35
CA GLU A 242 0.53 14.48 -24.65
C GLU A 242 1.31 14.16 -23.36
N LEU A 243 1.22 15.03 -22.36
CA LEU A 243 1.86 14.83 -21.07
C LEU A 243 1.25 13.65 -20.31
N ALA A 244 -0.09 13.49 -20.36
CA ALA A 244 -0.78 12.36 -19.76
C ALA A 244 -0.39 11.03 -20.41
N ASN A 245 -0.23 11.00 -21.73
CA ASN A 245 0.25 9.83 -22.47
C ASN A 245 1.69 9.44 -22.09
N PHE A 246 2.58 10.42 -21.97
CA PHE A 246 3.94 10.14 -21.49
C PHE A 246 3.93 9.72 -20.02
N TYR A 247 3.15 10.39 -19.19
CA TYR A 247 3.03 10.07 -17.77
C TYR A 247 2.67 8.60 -17.56
N ILE A 248 1.62 8.12 -18.22
CA ILE A 248 1.14 6.75 -17.99
C ILE A 248 2.17 5.70 -18.40
N ASN A 249 2.82 5.87 -19.54
CA ASN A 249 3.74 4.89 -20.10
C ASN A 249 5.17 5.03 -19.56
N GLY A 250 5.64 6.26 -19.34
CA GLY A 250 7.01 6.54 -18.91
C GLY A 250 7.17 6.66 -17.40
N ILE A 251 6.25 7.33 -16.73
CA ILE A 251 6.38 7.61 -15.30
C ILE A 251 5.70 6.54 -14.43
N TYR A 252 4.41 6.28 -14.66
CA TYR A 252 3.66 5.36 -13.79
C TYR A 252 3.97 3.89 -14.07
N PHE A 253 3.69 3.40 -15.27
CA PHE A 253 3.97 1.99 -15.63
C PHE A 253 5.42 1.72 -16.01
N ARG A 254 6.17 2.75 -16.40
CA ARG A 254 7.59 2.65 -16.77
C ARG A 254 7.86 1.64 -17.89
N ASP A 255 6.90 1.50 -18.80
CA ASP A 255 7.05 0.64 -19.98
C ASP A 255 8.01 1.25 -20.99
N GLN A 256 8.10 2.59 -20.98
CA GLN A 256 8.99 3.39 -21.81
C GLN A 256 9.94 4.19 -20.92
N THR A 257 11.22 3.86 -20.94
CA THR A 257 12.25 4.52 -20.12
C THR A 257 13.00 5.58 -20.93
N ASP A 258 12.27 6.54 -21.48
CA ASP A 258 12.85 7.66 -22.25
C ASP A 258 13.34 8.76 -21.31
N ILE A 259 14.66 8.86 -21.16
CA ILE A 259 15.31 9.82 -20.26
C ILE A 259 15.12 11.27 -20.74
N THR A 260 14.97 11.50 -22.04
CA THR A 260 14.78 12.86 -22.59
C THR A 260 13.38 13.37 -22.26
N LYS A 261 12.37 12.53 -22.45
CA LYS A 261 10.99 12.84 -22.06
C LYS A 261 10.84 12.98 -20.55
N PHE A 262 11.53 12.11 -19.77
CA PHE A 262 11.60 12.28 -18.31
C PHE A 262 12.18 13.64 -17.91
N CYS A 263 13.27 14.07 -18.55
CA CYS A 263 13.86 15.37 -18.27
C CYS A 263 12.92 16.54 -18.62
N ALA A 264 12.19 16.43 -19.73
CA ALA A 264 11.19 17.43 -20.11
C ALA A 264 10.03 17.48 -19.11
N PHE A 265 9.50 16.31 -18.73
CA PHE A 265 8.45 16.19 -17.72
C PHE A 265 8.88 16.79 -16.38
N PHE A 266 10.07 16.47 -15.90
CA PHE A 266 10.56 17.00 -14.63
C PHE A 266 10.80 18.52 -14.67
N LYS A 267 11.28 19.06 -15.78
CA LYS A 267 11.41 20.51 -15.96
C LYS A 267 10.06 21.22 -15.86
N TRP A 268 9.06 20.69 -16.56
CA TRP A 268 7.69 21.18 -16.49
C TRP A 268 7.16 21.11 -15.05
N LEU A 269 7.22 19.97 -14.43
CA LEU A 269 6.74 19.73 -13.05
C LEU A 269 7.39 20.69 -12.05
N LYS A 270 8.70 20.91 -12.17
CA LYS A 270 9.46 21.85 -11.33
C LYS A 270 9.00 23.30 -11.55
N ALA A 271 8.81 23.71 -12.80
CA ALA A 271 8.38 25.05 -13.14
C ALA A 271 6.96 25.34 -12.62
N VAL A 272 6.04 24.40 -12.78
CA VAL A 272 4.67 24.51 -12.27
C VAL A 272 4.68 24.58 -10.74
N ASN A 273 5.43 23.70 -10.06
CA ASN A 273 5.51 23.73 -8.61
C ASN A 273 6.18 24.99 -8.05
N GLN A 274 7.10 25.62 -8.81
CA GLN A 274 7.68 26.91 -8.42
C GLN A 274 6.63 28.05 -8.40
N LYS A 275 5.63 27.99 -9.28
CA LYS A 275 4.52 28.97 -9.28
C LYS A 275 3.54 28.71 -8.13
N ASN A 276 3.21 27.45 -7.87
CA ASN A 276 2.10 27.08 -7.02
C ASN A 276 2.53 26.80 -5.57
N GLY A 277 3.76 26.36 -5.34
CA GLY A 277 4.34 26.11 -4.00
C GLY A 277 3.67 25.00 -3.19
N LYS A 278 2.78 24.19 -3.81
CA LYS A 278 1.92 23.24 -3.11
C LYS A 278 2.59 21.93 -2.74
N ILE A 279 3.73 21.60 -3.37
CA ILE A 279 4.51 20.38 -3.10
C ILE A 279 5.87 20.79 -2.52
N ALA A 280 6.25 20.21 -1.40
CA ALA A 280 7.56 20.44 -0.80
C ALA A 280 8.68 20.08 -1.80
N LYS A 281 9.65 20.99 -2.00
CA LYS A 281 10.70 20.84 -3.01
C LYS A 281 11.51 19.56 -2.85
N ASP A 282 11.91 19.24 -1.62
CA ASP A 282 12.71 18.05 -1.34
C ASP A 282 11.90 16.77 -1.57
N ALA A 283 10.60 16.78 -1.25
CA ALA A 283 9.69 15.68 -1.51
C ALA A 283 9.49 15.43 -3.01
N LEU A 284 9.35 16.52 -3.80
CA LEU A 284 9.25 16.41 -5.25
C LEU A 284 10.52 15.80 -5.85
N TYR A 285 11.69 16.24 -5.40
CA TYR A 285 12.97 15.70 -5.87
C TYR A 285 13.16 14.24 -5.44
N TYR A 286 12.68 13.88 -4.26
CA TYR A 286 12.67 12.49 -3.80
C TYR A 286 11.81 11.61 -4.72
N ALA A 287 10.60 12.04 -5.06
CA ALA A 287 9.72 11.30 -5.97
C ALA A 287 10.37 11.09 -7.35
N MET A 288 10.98 12.13 -7.92
CA MET A 288 11.68 12.02 -9.20
C MET A 288 12.91 11.12 -9.13
N PHE A 289 13.63 11.14 -8.00
CA PHE A 289 14.76 10.26 -7.77
C PHE A 289 14.36 8.79 -7.73
N GLU A 290 13.21 8.45 -7.15
CA GLU A 290 12.67 7.08 -7.14
C GLU A 290 12.40 6.57 -8.57
N ILE A 291 11.87 7.43 -9.45
CA ILE A 291 11.67 7.08 -10.86
C ILE A 291 13.00 6.82 -11.57
N LEU A 292 14.00 7.66 -11.36
CA LEU A 292 15.33 7.46 -11.96
C LEU A 292 16.02 6.18 -11.47
N ALA A 293 15.81 5.84 -10.20
CA ALA A 293 16.33 4.59 -9.65
C ALA A 293 15.68 3.38 -10.31
N GLU A 294 14.39 3.46 -10.62
CA GLU A 294 13.67 2.41 -11.37
C GLU A 294 14.13 2.33 -12.83
N TYR A 295 14.30 3.46 -13.49
CA TYR A 295 14.86 3.52 -14.85
C TYR A 295 16.22 2.83 -14.93
N LYS A 296 17.08 3.08 -13.93
CA LYS A 296 18.37 2.37 -13.83
C LYS A 296 18.20 0.86 -13.71
N ARG A 297 17.24 0.38 -12.91
CA ARG A 297 16.94 -1.06 -12.76
C ARG A 297 16.46 -1.68 -14.07
N LYS A 298 15.76 -0.90 -14.91
CA LYS A 298 15.29 -1.29 -16.23
C LYS A 298 16.33 -1.12 -17.35
N GLY A 299 17.60 -0.85 -17.02
CA GLY A 299 18.71 -0.88 -17.96
C GLY A 299 19.10 0.48 -18.57
N VAL A 300 18.50 1.59 -18.16
CA VAL A 300 18.95 2.93 -18.59
C VAL A 300 20.40 3.13 -18.12
N SER A 301 21.25 3.64 -19.02
CA SER A 301 22.69 3.74 -18.78
C SER A 301 23.01 4.68 -17.60
N LYS A 302 24.13 4.40 -16.90
CA LYS A 302 24.60 5.25 -15.80
C LYS A 302 24.85 6.68 -16.25
N ALA A 303 25.34 6.90 -17.49
CA ALA A 303 25.62 8.24 -18.02
C ALA A 303 24.33 9.04 -18.21
N GLU A 304 23.26 8.44 -18.75
CA GLU A 304 21.95 9.07 -18.92
C GLU A 304 21.31 9.39 -17.57
N ILE A 305 21.36 8.46 -16.60
CA ILE A 305 20.88 8.70 -15.24
C ILE A 305 21.62 9.88 -14.60
N LEU A 306 22.95 9.96 -14.72
CA LEU A 306 23.75 11.06 -14.17
C LEU A 306 23.41 12.39 -14.86
N LYS A 307 23.15 12.37 -16.17
CA LYS A 307 22.69 13.57 -16.92
C LYS A 307 21.36 14.08 -16.36
N ALA A 308 20.37 13.18 -16.16
CA ALA A 308 19.10 13.55 -15.56
C ALA A 308 19.28 14.04 -14.11
N MET A 309 20.06 13.36 -13.30
CA MET A 309 20.28 13.71 -11.89
C MET A 309 20.91 15.09 -11.69
N ARG A 310 21.68 15.60 -12.64
CA ARG A 310 22.19 16.98 -12.59
C ARG A 310 21.08 18.03 -12.49
N MET A 311 19.89 17.70 -12.94
CA MET A 311 18.71 18.58 -12.83
C MET A 311 18.24 18.77 -11.40
N PHE A 312 18.53 17.80 -10.48
CA PHE A 312 18.21 17.90 -9.05
C PHE A 312 19.17 18.83 -8.27
N GLY A 313 20.36 19.08 -8.83
CA GLY A 313 21.42 19.83 -8.17
C GLY A 313 22.29 18.97 -7.25
N ILE A 314 23.55 19.35 -7.12
CA ILE A 314 24.60 18.64 -6.37
C ILE A 314 24.25 18.47 -4.87
N PRO A 315 23.76 19.51 -4.15
CA PRO A 315 23.43 19.37 -2.72
C PRO A 315 22.40 18.28 -2.41
N PHE A 316 21.35 18.16 -3.27
CA PHE A 316 20.36 17.11 -3.14
C PHE A 316 20.97 15.71 -3.35
N LEU A 317 21.77 15.54 -4.40
CA LEU A 317 22.44 14.26 -4.70
C LEU A 317 23.38 13.81 -3.58
N ALA A 318 24.16 14.75 -3.02
CA ALA A 318 25.07 14.48 -1.91
C ALA A 318 24.34 13.99 -0.66
N LYS A 319 23.10 14.47 -0.42
CA LYS A 319 22.26 14.07 0.71
C LYS A 319 21.53 12.74 0.45
N GLU A 320 20.90 12.59 -0.72
CA GLU A 320 19.98 11.46 -0.98
C GLU A 320 20.68 10.13 -1.30
N ILE A 321 21.80 10.14 -2.04
CA ILE A 321 22.49 8.90 -2.40
C ILE A 321 23.03 8.16 -1.17
N PRO A 322 23.76 8.82 -0.23
CA PRO A 322 24.21 8.18 1.00
C PRO A 322 23.05 7.76 1.91
N ALA A 323 22.01 8.61 2.02
CA ALA A 323 20.81 8.31 2.81
C ALA A 323 20.08 7.07 2.30
N ARG A 324 19.95 6.92 0.97
CA ARG A 324 19.36 5.74 0.34
C ARG A 324 20.18 4.48 0.58
N LYS A 325 21.51 4.53 0.44
CA LYS A 325 22.40 3.39 0.75
C LYS A 325 22.25 2.96 2.20
N LYS A 326 22.24 3.91 3.13
CA LYS A 326 22.06 3.63 4.56
C LYS A 326 20.66 3.04 4.84
N ARG A 327 19.60 3.59 4.22
CA ARG A 327 18.26 3.04 4.30
C ARG A 327 18.21 1.61 3.79
N ALA A 328 18.70 1.34 2.58
CA ALA A 328 18.68 0.01 1.98
C ALA A 328 19.42 -1.05 2.84
N ALA A 329 20.55 -0.69 3.45
CA ALA A 329 21.28 -1.58 4.35
C ALA A 329 20.50 -1.85 5.65
N LEU A 330 19.88 -0.82 6.23
CA LEU A 330 19.03 -0.96 7.43
C LEU A 330 17.78 -1.79 7.12
N ASP A 331 17.21 -1.60 5.95
CA ASP A 331 16.01 -2.32 5.49
C ASP A 331 16.26 -3.81 5.34
N GLY A 332 17.39 -4.19 4.75
CA GLY A 332 17.77 -5.60 4.64
C GLY A 332 17.89 -6.27 6.01
N ARG A 333 18.51 -5.59 6.99
CA ARG A 333 18.63 -6.10 8.38
C ARG A 333 17.23 -6.22 9.02
N LYS A 334 16.41 -5.18 8.99
CA LYS A 334 15.06 -5.20 9.58
C LYS A 334 14.17 -6.27 8.93
N CYS A 335 14.28 -6.49 7.62
CA CYS A 335 13.56 -7.54 6.91
C CYS A 335 13.95 -8.93 7.45
N ILE A 336 15.25 -9.19 7.63
CA ILE A 336 15.77 -10.45 8.20
C ILE A 336 15.30 -10.62 9.64
N ASP A 337 15.40 -9.58 10.47
CA ASP A 337 15.00 -9.61 11.87
C ASP A 337 13.48 -9.89 11.99
N SER A 338 12.64 -9.24 11.16
CA SER A 338 11.20 -9.48 11.15
C SER A 338 10.83 -10.88 10.66
N ALA A 339 11.54 -11.42 9.67
CA ALA A 339 11.35 -12.79 9.21
C ALA A 339 11.75 -13.82 10.29
N ALA A 340 12.81 -13.53 11.04
CA ALA A 340 13.26 -14.38 12.14
C ALA A 340 12.26 -14.41 13.31
N GLN A 341 11.58 -13.28 13.60
CA GLN A 341 10.57 -13.20 14.66
C GLN A 341 9.38 -14.15 14.47
N ILE A 342 9.02 -14.46 13.23
CA ILE A 342 7.94 -15.39 12.90
C ILE A 342 8.43 -16.83 12.70
N GLY A 343 9.71 -17.10 13.03
CA GLY A 343 10.26 -18.45 12.95
C GLY A 343 10.39 -19.02 11.54
N LEU A 344 10.42 -18.15 10.52
CA LEU A 344 10.60 -18.54 9.13
C LEU A 344 11.95 -19.23 8.96
N LYS A 345 11.95 -20.55 8.91
CA LYS A 345 13.09 -21.35 8.48
C LYS A 345 12.93 -21.65 7.00
N GLN A 346 13.89 -21.21 6.20
CA GLN A 346 14.03 -21.74 4.85
C GLN A 346 14.48 -23.21 4.94
N SER A 347 13.55 -24.14 4.82
CA SER A 347 13.87 -25.54 4.65
C SER A 347 13.12 -26.04 3.41
N GLY A 348 13.88 -26.33 2.34
CA GLY A 348 13.43 -27.25 1.29
C GLY A 348 12.12 -26.93 0.56
N GLY A 349 11.86 -25.67 0.18
CA GLY A 349 10.79 -25.32 -0.78
C GLY A 349 9.38 -25.08 -0.19
N SER A 350 9.15 -25.28 1.09
CA SER A 350 7.93 -24.86 1.78
C SER A 350 8.26 -23.99 3.00
N ILE A 351 7.48 -22.92 3.20
CA ILE A 351 7.59 -22.10 4.40
C ILE A 351 6.58 -22.66 5.43
N GLU A 352 7.09 -23.23 6.51
CA GLU A 352 6.27 -23.53 7.66
C GLU A 352 6.22 -22.29 8.57
N PHE A 353 5.02 -21.89 8.97
CA PHE A 353 4.79 -20.84 9.95
C PHE A 353 4.56 -21.47 11.34
N PRO A 354 5.61 -21.74 12.14
CA PRO A 354 5.45 -22.45 13.42
C PRO A 354 4.56 -21.69 14.41
N ILE A 355 4.46 -20.35 14.26
CA ILE A 355 3.70 -19.49 15.19
C ILE A 355 2.19 -19.69 15.04
N PHE A 356 1.69 -20.11 13.89
CA PHE A 356 0.24 -20.29 13.65
C PHE A 356 -0.26 -21.71 13.91
N SER A 357 0.65 -22.68 14.09
CA SER A 357 0.30 -24.08 14.33
C SER A 357 0.10 -24.47 15.80
N GLN A 358 0.33 -23.56 16.76
CA GLN A 358 0.34 -23.89 18.21
C GLN A 358 -0.70 -23.14 19.07
N LYS A 359 -1.74 -22.54 18.48
CA LYS A 359 -2.80 -21.92 19.32
C LYS A 359 -4.19 -22.33 18.87
#